data_757095f17d016225c38737883c0e5da4
#
_entry.id   757095f17d016225c38737883c0e5da4
#
_cell.length_a   1.000
_cell.length_b   1.000
_cell.length_c   1.000
_cell.angle_alpha   90.00
_cell.angle_beta   90.00
_cell.angle_gamma   90.00
#
_symmetry.space_group_name_H-M   'P 1'
#
loop_
_entity.id
_entity.type
_entity.pdbx_description
1 polymer ?
#
loop_
_entity_poly.entity_id
_entity_poly.type
_entity_poly.pdbx_seq_one_letter_code
_entity_poly.pdbx_strand_id
1 'polypeptide(L)'
;MDHMWHDMFALGLPVAEKIIRPILVYFFLLIGLRLAGKRELAQLNPFDFIVLMTLSNTVQNAIIGDDNTVLGGMIGAATLLAVNYGVVRATRSSRFLQRLLAGRGDILVKDGVIQKDHLDRELISKGELLAAAHKQGIMSLKEVEYCVLEPTGTLTFVQRKPTTETTRHDQIMALLNKMSDAVDKLKKAEREIGTDLPPGQVAS
;
A
#
# COMPACT_ATOMS: atom_id res chain seq x y z
N MET A 1 -35.96 21.23 -31.18
CA MET A 1 -34.91 21.50 -30.19
C MET A 1 -35.45 21.39 -28.76
N ASP A 2 -36.68 21.80 -28.51
CA ASP A 2 -37.28 21.82 -27.16
C ASP A 2 -37.45 20.42 -26.52
N HIS A 3 -37.78 19.40 -27.32
CA HIS A 3 -37.86 18.00 -26.82
C HIS A 3 -36.51 17.49 -26.32
N MET A 4 -35.41 17.78 -27.01
CA MET A 4 -34.07 17.34 -26.62
C MET A 4 -33.64 17.91 -25.25
N TRP A 5 -33.89 19.20 -25.01
CA TRP A 5 -33.63 19.82 -23.73
C TRP A 5 -34.48 19.26 -22.61
N HIS A 6 -35.76 19.00 -22.91
CA HIS A 6 -36.66 18.40 -21.95
C HIS A 6 -36.20 16.99 -21.58
N ASP A 7 -35.84 16.14 -22.54
CA ASP A 7 -35.40 14.76 -22.31
C ASP A 7 -34.06 14.70 -21.55
N MET A 8 -33.20 15.72 -21.69
CA MET A 8 -31.92 15.79 -20.96
C MET A 8 -32.05 16.27 -19.51
N PHE A 9 -33.01 17.19 -19.25
CA PHE A 9 -33.06 17.92 -17.96
C PHE A 9 -34.38 17.70 -17.18
N ALA A 10 -35.43 17.13 -17.76
CA ALA A 10 -36.63 16.83 -17.01
C ALA A 10 -36.46 15.52 -16.26
N LEU A 11 -36.39 15.59 -14.93
CA LEU A 11 -36.26 14.41 -14.08
C LEU A 11 -37.43 13.45 -14.23
N GLY A 12 -37.16 12.20 -14.55
CA GLY A 12 -38.16 11.12 -14.59
C GLY A 12 -38.55 10.60 -13.20
N LEU A 13 -37.69 10.85 -12.18
CA LEU A 13 -37.89 10.42 -10.80
C LEU A 13 -37.79 11.59 -9.83
N PRO A 14 -38.46 11.54 -8.66
CA PRO A 14 -38.33 12.54 -7.61
C PRO A 14 -36.85 12.71 -7.14
N VAL A 15 -36.44 13.95 -6.89
CA VAL A 15 -35.09 14.26 -6.42
C VAL A 15 -34.72 13.47 -5.14
N ALA A 16 -35.67 13.28 -4.23
CA ALA A 16 -35.47 12.50 -3.00
C ALA A 16 -35.06 11.05 -3.31
N GLU A 17 -35.69 10.42 -4.31
CA GLU A 17 -35.36 9.06 -4.72
C GLU A 17 -33.96 8.98 -5.34
N LYS A 18 -33.58 9.97 -6.14
CA LYS A 18 -32.24 10.11 -6.73
C LYS A 18 -31.12 10.33 -5.71
N ILE A 19 -31.46 10.79 -4.52
CA ILE A 19 -30.52 10.93 -3.40
C ILE A 19 -30.50 9.64 -2.56
N ILE A 20 -31.66 9.07 -2.25
CA ILE A 20 -31.75 7.91 -1.36
C ILE A 20 -31.16 6.65 -1.98
N ARG A 21 -31.44 6.38 -3.27
CA ARG A 21 -30.93 5.18 -3.97
C ARG A 21 -29.40 5.06 -3.93
N PRO A 22 -28.62 6.08 -4.36
CA PRO A 22 -27.17 6.03 -4.27
C PRO A 22 -26.64 5.86 -2.84
N ILE A 23 -27.28 6.48 -1.83
CA ILE A 23 -26.90 6.33 -0.42
C ILE A 23 -27.04 4.87 0.02
N LEU A 24 -28.20 4.24 -0.25
CA LEU A 24 -28.45 2.85 0.14
C LEU A 24 -27.47 1.90 -0.55
N VAL A 25 -27.26 2.08 -1.86
CA VAL A 25 -26.32 1.26 -2.61
C VAL A 25 -24.88 1.46 -2.12
N TYR A 26 -24.49 2.71 -1.81
CA TYR A 26 -23.16 3.00 -1.26
C TYR A 26 -22.91 2.24 0.04
N PHE A 27 -23.82 2.31 1.00
CA PHE A 27 -23.66 1.59 2.27
C PHE A 27 -23.73 0.07 2.10
N PHE A 28 -24.58 -0.44 1.21
CA PHE A 28 -24.60 -1.85 0.86
C PHE A 28 -23.24 -2.32 0.32
N LEU A 29 -22.66 -1.59 -0.63
CA LEU A 29 -21.35 -1.91 -1.20
C LEU A 29 -20.24 -1.76 -0.17
N LEU A 30 -20.26 -0.72 0.66
CA LEU A 30 -19.28 -0.50 1.70
C LEU A 30 -19.25 -1.67 2.70
N ILE A 31 -20.41 -2.15 3.12
CA ILE A 31 -20.54 -3.32 4.01
C ILE A 31 -20.11 -4.59 3.28
N GLY A 32 -20.57 -4.80 2.05
CA GLY A 32 -20.25 -5.98 1.24
C GLY A 32 -18.75 -6.12 0.99
N LEU A 33 -18.11 -5.04 0.52
CA LEU A 33 -16.66 -5.02 0.32
C LEU A 33 -15.88 -5.18 1.63
N ARG A 34 -16.40 -4.65 2.72
CA ARG A 34 -15.82 -4.84 4.05
C ARG A 34 -15.83 -6.30 4.49
N LEU A 35 -16.90 -7.03 4.21
CA LEU A 35 -17.04 -8.46 4.52
C LEU A 35 -16.18 -9.32 3.58
N ALA A 36 -15.92 -8.87 2.36
CA ALA A 36 -15.09 -9.56 1.39
C ALA A 36 -13.59 -9.59 1.72
N GLY A 37 -13.13 -8.75 2.68
CA GLY A 37 -11.75 -8.77 3.18
C GLY A 37 -10.98 -7.46 2.98
N LYS A 38 -9.74 -7.40 3.53
CA LYS A 38 -8.87 -6.21 3.56
C LYS A 38 -7.89 -6.17 2.38
N ARG A 39 -8.26 -6.65 1.20
CA ARG A 39 -7.33 -6.65 0.06
C ARG A 39 -7.06 -5.22 -0.41
N GLU A 40 -5.79 -4.95 -0.67
CA GLU A 40 -5.36 -3.67 -1.25
C GLU A 40 -5.79 -3.58 -2.72
N LEU A 41 -6.42 -2.47 -3.12
CA LEU A 41 -6.80 -2.23 -4.51
C LEU A 41 -5.59 -2.29 -5.48
N ALA A 42 -4.39 -2.02 -4.98
CA ALA A 42 -3.15 -2.13 -5.75
C ALA A 42 -2.70 -3.58 -6.00
N GLN A 43 -3.26 -4.55 -5.29
CA GLN A 43 -2.96 -5.98 -5.43
C GLN A 43 -4.17 -6.79 -5.95
N LEU A 44 -5.13 -6.12 -6.61
CA LEU A 44 -6.26 -6.77 -7.24
C LEU A 44 -5.77 -7.82 -8.26
N ASN A 45 -6.21 -9.05 -8.07
CA ASN A 45 -6.01 -10.05 -9.08
C ASN A 45 -7.09 -9.91 -10.18
N PRO A 46 -6.93 -10.53 -11.36
CA PRO A 46 -7.92 -10.46 -12.43
C PRO A 46 -9.33 -10.87 -12.02
N PHE A 47 -9.49 -11.80 -11.08
CA PHE A 47 -10.79 -12.25 -10.59
C PHE A 47 -11.48 -11.17 -9.74
N ASP A 48 -10.74 -10.47 -8.88
CA ASP A 48 -11.27 -9.37 -8.09
C ASP A 48 -11.77 -8.23 -9.00
N PHE A 49 -11.02 -7.95 -10.07
CA PHE A 49 -11.42 -6.96 -11.07
C PHE A 49 -12.73 -7.34 -11.78
N ILE A 50 -12.87 -8.60 -12.19
CA ILE A 50 -14.12 -9.11 -12.82
C ILE A 50 -15.31 -8.93 -11.86
N VAL A 51 -15.13 -9.29 -10.58
CA VAL A 51 -16.17 -9.12 -9.56
C VAL A 51 -16.55 -7.66 -9.41
N LEU A 52 -15.60 -6.74 -9.31
CA LEU A 52 -15.88 -5.31 -9.18
C LEU A 52 -16.59 -4.74 -10.40
N MET A 53 -16.18 -5.12 -11.62
CA MET A 53 -16.83 -4.69 -12.85
C MET A 53 -18.27 -5.21 -12.94
N THR A 54 -18.48 -6.49 -12.62
CA THR A 54 -19.81 -7.12 -12.62
C THR A 54 -20.71 -6.49 -11.56
N LEU A 55 -20.15 -6.26 -10.35
CA LEU A 55 -20.87 -5.61 -9.26
C LEU A 55 -21.31 -4.18 -9.63
N SER A 56 -20.39 -3.41 -10.24
CA SER A 56 -20.67 -2.05 -10.72
C SER A 56 -21.84 -2.04 -11.71
N ASN A 57 -21.83 -2.94 -12.69
CA ASN A 57 -22.92 -3.07 -13.66
C ASN A 57 -24.23 -3.52 -13.00
N THR A 58 -24.15 -4.45 -12.03
CA THR A 58 -25.35 -4.97 -11.34
C THR A 58 -26.04 -3.88 -10.52
N VAL A 59 -25.30 -3.00 -9.87
CA VAL A 59 -25.90 -1.94 -9.02
C VAL A 59 -26.23 -0.67 -9.80
N GLN A 60 -25.79 -0.53 -11.05
CA GLN A 60 -26.02 0.65 -11.87
C GLN A 60 -27.49 1.02 -11.95
N ASN A 61 -28.37 0.06 -12.26
CA ASN A 61 -29.80 0.29 -12.37
C ASN A 61 -30.44 0.64 -11.02
N ALA A 62 -29.90 0.12 -9.91
CA ALA A 62 -30.39 0.47 -8.58
C ALA A 62 -30.06 1.92 -8.21
N ILE A 63 -28.95 2.46 -8.70
CA ILE A 63 -28.53 3.85 -8.48
C ILE A 63 -29.32 4.82 -9.36
N ILE A 64 -29.39 4.53 -10.67
CA ILE A 64 -29.98 5.43 -11.68
C ILE A 64 -31.50 5.35 -11.64
N GLY A 65 -32.07 4.17 -11.43
CA GLY A 65 -33.53 3.90 -11.62
C GLY A 65 -33.93 4.00 -13.09
N ASP A 66 -35.16 4.35 -13.34
CA ASP A 66 -35.70 4.50 -14.71
C ASP A 66 -35.46 5.91 -15.29
N ASP A 67 -34.53 6.66 -14.77
CA ASP A 67 -34.22 8.03 -15.18
C ASP A 67 -32.81 8.15 -15.75
N ASN A 68 -32.74 8.23 -17.08
CA ASN A 68 -31.51 8.37 -17.84
C ASN A 68 -31.18 9.84 -18.18
N THR A 69 -31.75 10.82 -17.47
CA THR A 69 -31.45 12.23 -17.69
C THR A 69 -30.06 12.60 -17.21
N VAL A 70 -29.47 13.57 -17.87
CA VAL A 70 -28.15 14.12 -17.46
C VAL A 70 -28.21 14.69 -16.05
N LEU A 71 -29.28 15.43 -15.74
CA LEU A 71 -29.49 16.03 -14.42
C LEU A 71 -29.62 14.95 -13.33
N GLY A 72 -30.36 13.86 -13.61
CA GLY A 72 -30.48 12.73 -12.70
C GLY A 72 -29.15 12.04 -12.42
N GLY A 73 -28.34 11.83 -13.45
CA GLY A 73 -26.98 11.29 -13.32
C GLY A 73 -26.06 12.19 -12.50
N MET A 74 -26.12 13.51 -12.71
CA MET A 74 -25.34 14.49 -11.94
C MET A 74 -25.73 14.50 -10.46
N ILE A 75 -27.03 14.45 -10.13
CA ILE A 75 -27.51 14.39 -8.74
C ILE A 75 -27.01 13.10 -8.07
N GLY A 76 -27.11 11.95 -8.75
CA GLY A 76 -26.62 10.67 -8.24
C GLY A 76 -25.12 10.68 -7.98
N ALA A 77 -24.32 11.17 -8.92
CA ALA A 77 -22.88 11.28 -8.79
C ALA A 77 -22.48 12.25 -7.65
N ALA A 78 -23.10 13.43 -7.58
CA ALA A 78 -22.85 14.40 -6.50
C ALA A 78 -23.21 13.81 -5.13
N THR A 79 -24.30 13.06 -5.03
CA THR A 79 -24.72 12.36 -3.82
C THR A 79 -23.66 11.33 -3.39
N LEU A 80 -23.18 10.48 -4.31
CA LEU A 80 -22.12 9.50 -4.00
C LEU A 80 -20.85 10.17 -3.48
N LEU A 81 -20.40 11.25 -4.13
CA LEU A 81 -19.22 12.00 -3.71
C LEU A 81 -19.41 12.63 -2.33
N ALA A 82 -20.58 13.23 -2.07
CA ALA A 82 -20.90 13.84 -0.78
C ALA A 82 -20.95 12.81 0.36
N VAL A 83 -21.59 11.66 0.12
CA VAL A 83 -21.66 10.55 1.10
C VAL A 83 -20.27 9.99 1.37
N ASN A 84 -19.49 9.74 0.34
CA ASN A 84 -18.11 9.26 0.50
C ASN A 84 -17.26 10.25 1.29
N TYR A 85 -17.34 11.55 0.98
CA TYR A 85 -16.65 12.58 1.76
C TYR A 85 -17.08 12.58 3.22
N GLY A 86 -18.39 12.47 3.48
CA GLY A 86 -18.95 12.39 4.82
C GLY A 86 -18.42 11.19 5.60
N VAL A 87 -18.41 9.99 4.98
CA VAL A 87 -17.90 8.76 5.59
C VAL A 87 -16.41 8.87 5.89
N VAL A 88 -15.59 9.36 4.96
CA VAL A 88 -14.14 9.54 5.16
C VAL A 88 -13.88 10.53 6.29
N ARG A 89 -14.61 11.63 6.34
CA ARG A 89 -14.48 12.63 7.41
C ARG A 89 -14.91 12.08 8.77
N ALA A 90 -16.04 11.37 8.82
CA ALA A 90 -16.52 10.72 10.04
C ALA A 90 -15.54 9.68 10.57
N THR A 91 -14.94 8.89 9.67
CA THR A 91 -13.92 7.89 10.02
C THR A 91 -12.68 8.54 10.63
N ARG A 92 -12.24 9.69 10.11
CA ARG A 92 -11.12 10.44 10.69
C ARG A 92 -11.43 11.05 12.06
N SER A 93 -12.69 11.44 12.29
CA SER A 93 -13.11 12.09 13.55
C SER A 93 -13.43 11.10 14.67
N SER A 94 -13.80 9.87 14.34
CA SER A 94 -14.25 8.88 15.31
C SER A 94 -13.35 7.65 15.34
N ARG A 95 -12.69 7.41 16.51
CA ARG A 95 -11.90 6.19 16.75
C ARG A 95 -12.72 4.90 16.66
N PHE A 96 -14.03 5.00 16.96
CA PHE A 96 -14.95 3.87 16.84
C PHE A 96 -15.19 3.51 15.36
N LEU A 97 -15.54 4.50 14.53
CA LEU A 97 -15.71 4.30 13.10
C LEU A 97 -14.40 3.86 12.42
N GLN A 98 -13.28 4.41 12.84
CA GLN A 98 -11.97 3.98 12.36
C GLN A 98 -11.72 2.49 12.62
N ARG A 99 -11.99 2.00 13.85
CA ARG A 99 -11.87 0.58 14.17
C ARG A 99 -12.88 -0.29 13.41
N LEU A 100 -14.11 0.24 13.24
CA LEU A 100 -15.19 -0.47 12.55
C LEU A 100 -14.93 -0.55 11.04
N LEU A 101 -14.50 0.53 10.42
CA LEU A 101 -14.30 0.62 8.96
C LEU A 101 -12.88 0.27 8.50
N ALA A 102 -11.85 0.68 9.22
CA ALA A 102 -10.47 0.37 8.88
C ALA A 102 -9.98 -0.98 9.43
N GLY A 103 -10.54 -1.45 10.58
CA GLY A 103 -10.08 -2.67 11.24
C GLY A 103 -8.79 -2.45 12.03
N ARG A 104 -8.21 -3.55 12.51
CA ARG A 104 -6.86 -3.59 13.12
C ARG A 104 -5.90 -4.24 12.13
N GLY A 105 -4.63 -3.86 12.18
CA GLY A 105 -3.59 -4.58 11.48
C GLY A 105 -3.45 -6.00 12.07
N ASP A 106 -3.34 -7.00 11.18
CA ASP A 106 -3.14 -8.39 11.58
C ASP A 106 -1.69 -8.81 11.34
N ILE A 107 -1.07 -9.45 12.35
CA ILE A 107 0.30 -9.94 12.24
C ILE A 107 0.28 -11.27 11.50
N LEU A 108 0.83 -11.29 10.29
CA LEU A 108 0.90 -12.48 9.44
C LEU A 108 2.19 -13.28 9.63
N VAL A 109 3.30 -12.60 9.97
CA VAL A 109 4.57 -13.23 10.32
C VAL A 109 5.04 -12.64 11.63
N LYS A 110 5.50 -13.50 12.52
CA LYS A 110 6.15 -13.12 13.78
C LYS A 110 7.40 -13.96 13.97
N ASP A 111 8.52 -13.30 14.19
CA ASP A 111 9.81 -13.96 14.42
C ASP A 111 10.21 -14.97 13.32
N GLY A 112 9.89 -14.66 12.07
CA GLY A 112 10.15 -15.54 10.91
C GLY A 112 9.16 -16.68 10.77
N VAL A 113 8.16 -16.79 11.66
CA VAL A 113 7.13 -17.84 11.66
C VAL A 113 5.82 -17.30 11.11
N ILE A 114 5.30 -17.96 10.09
CA ILE A 114 4.01 -17.62 9.47
C ILE A 114 2.87 -18.00 10.42
N GLN A 115 1.98 -17.07 10.67
CA GLN A 115 0.74 -17.26 11.43
C GLN A 115 -0.37 -17.74 10.49
N LYS A 116 -0.49 -19.08 10.33
CA LYS A 116 -1.41 -19.69 9.35
C LYS A 116 -2.86 -19.26 9.57
N ASP A 117 -3.33 -19.27 10.83
CA ASP A 117 -4.72 -18.90 11.16
C ASP A 117 -5.06 -17.46 10.75
N HIS A 118 -4.07 -16.56 10.78
CA HIS A 118 -4.22 -15.17 10.34
C HIS A 118 -4.20 -15.06 8.80
N LEU A 119 -3.33 -15.82 8.12
CA LEU A 119 -3.33 -15.89 6.67
C LEU A 119 -4.67 -16.40 6.12
N ASP A 120 -5.18 -17.50 6.67
CA ASP A 120 -6.43 -18.12 6.24
C ASP A 120 -7.62 -17.18 6.47
N ARG A 121 -7.63 -16.46 7.59
CA ARG A 121 -8.67 -15.47 7.92
C ARG A 121 -8.69 -14.29 6.94
N GLU A 122 -7.52 -13.82 6.53
CA GLU A 122 -7.37 -12.70 5.60
C GLU A 122 -7.33 -13.16 4.13
N LEU A 123 -7.52 -14.46 3.86
CA LEU A 123 -7.52 -15.07 2.53
C LEU A 123 -6.24 -14.79 1.72
N ILE A 124 -5.10 -14.72 2.40
CA ILE A 124 -3.80 -14.50 1.80
C ILE A 124 -3.06 -15.83 1.72
N SER A 125 -2.62 -16.20 0.53
CA SER A 125 -1.80 -17.38 0.33
C SER A 125 -0.35 -17.13 0.75
N LYS A 126 0.35 -18.21 1.13
CA LYS A 126 1.80 -18.16 1.42
C LYS A 126 2.60 -17.63 0.21
N GLY A 127 2.16 -17.94 -1.02
CA GLY A 127 2.78 -17.46 -2.25
C GLY A 127 2.67 -15.94 -2.42
N GLU A 128 1.49 -15.38 -2.16
CA GLU A 128 1.26 -13.93 -2.20
C GLU A 128 2.09 -13.19 -1.13
N LEU A 129 2.15 -13.73 0.09
CA LEU A 129 2.98 -13.19 1.16
C LEU A 129 4.47 -13.17 0.78
N LEU A 130 4.97 -14.26 0.18
CA LEU A 130 6.36 -14.36 -0.26
C LEU A 130 6.64 -13.42 -1.44
N ALA A 131 5.73 -13.33 -2.40
CA ALA A 131 5.84 -12.40 -3.52
C ALA A 131 5.89 -10.93 -3.06
N ALA A 132 5.08 -10.58 -2.05
CA ALA A 132 5.10 -9.25 -1.44
C ALA A 132 6.43 -8.96 -0.71
N ALA A 133 6.99 -9.94 -0.01
CA ALA A 133 8.30 -9.85 0.64
C ALA A 133 9.42 -9.63 -0.41
N HIS A 134 9.41 -10.38 -1.51
CA HIS A 134 10.37 -10.24 -2.60
C HIS A 134 10.31 -8.84 -3.26
N LYS A 135 9.11 -8.27 -3.44
CA LYS A 135 8.95 -6.89 -3.94
C LYS A 135 9.61 -5.84 -3.05
N GLN A 136 9.74 -6.12 -1.75
CA GLN A 136 10.41 -5.25 -0.77
C GLN A 136 11.90 -5.65 -0.53
N GLY A 137 12.45 -6.52 -1.38
CA GLY A 137 13.86 -6.94 -1.31
C GLY A 137 14.16 -7.98 -0.22
N ILE A 138 13.14 -8.58 0.39
CA ILE A 138 13.30 -9.59 1.45
C ILE A 138 13.29 -10.98 0.79
N MET A 139 14.43 -11.66 0.79
CA MET A 139 14.57 -12.97 0.12
C MET A 139 14.04 -14.12 0.98
N SER A 140 14.02 -13.95 2.31
CA SER A 140 13.57 -15.00 3.22
C SER A 140 12.70 -14.44 4.34
N LEU A 141 11.54 -15.06 4.57
CA LEU A 141 10.66 -14.70 5.68
C LEU A 141 11.30 -14.96 7.05
N LYS A 142 12.39 -15.76 7.13
CA LYS A 142 13.16 -15.97 8.37
C LYS A 142 13.87 -14.70 8.85
N GLU A 143 14.14 -13.75 7.94
CA GLU A 143 14.75 -12.46 8.23
C GLU A 143 13.74 -11.42 8.72
N VAL A 144 12.45 -11.77 8.69
CA VAL A 144 11.35 -10.89 9.09
C VAL A 144 11.12 -11.02 10.59
N GLU A 145 11.21 -9.92 11.32
CA GLU A 145 10.82 -9.86 12.72
C GLU A 145 9.30 -9.92 12.85
N TYR A 146 8.60 -9.07 12.09
CA TYR A 146 7.15 -9.15 11.95
C TYR A 146 6.69 -8.61 10.58
N CYS A 147 5.60 -9.19 10.08
CA CYS A 147 4.85 -8.70 8.94
C CYS A 147 3.43 -8.40 9.40
N VAL A 148 2.97 -7.19 9.14
CA VAL A 148 1.63 -6.71 9.49
C VAL A 148 0.86 -6.43 8.22
N LEU A 149 -0.36 -6.98 8.15
CA LEU A 149 -1.36 -6.54 7.17
C LEU A 149 -2.05 -5.31 7.74
N GLU A 150 -1.74 -4.15 7.19
CA GLU A 150 -2.38 -2.89 7.57
C GLU A 150 -3.88 -2.89 7.24
N PRO A 151 -4.68 -2.06 7.91
CA PRO A 151 -6.11 -1.92 7.58
C PRO A 151 -6.40 -1.47 6.15
N THR A 152 -5.42 -0.86 5.49
CA THR A 152 -5.46 -0.45 4.09
C THR A 152 -5.25 -1.60 3.11
N GLY A 153 -4.86 -2.79 3.62
CA GLY A 153 -4.50 -3.95 2.80
C GLY A 153 -3.00 -4.06 2.50
N THR A 154 -2.20 -3.04 2.86
CA THR A 154 -0.76 -3.02 2.62
C THR A 154 -0.04 -3.97 3.56
N LEU A 155 0.90 -4.76 3.02
CA LEU A 155 1.78 -5.62 3.78
C LEU A 155 3.06 -4.85 4.17
N THR A 156 3.23 -4.59 5.46
CA THR A 156 4.41 -3.93 6.01
C THR A 156 5.32 -4.97 6.65
N PHE A 157 6.56 -5.06 6.16
CA PHE A 157 7.56 -5.98 6.69
C PHE A 157 8.60 -5.24 7.51
N VAL A 158 8.92 -5.76 8.68
CA VAL A 158 10.03 -5.30 9.52
C VAL A 158 11.05 -6.41 9.61
N GLN A 159 12.27 -6.14 9.16
CA GLN A 159 13.37 -7.09 9.18
C GLN A 159 14.07 -7.09 10.55
N ARG A 160 14.61 -8.24 10.94
CA ARG A 160 15.47 -8.36 12.12
C ARG A 160 16.76 -7.58 11.91
N LYS A 161 17.23 -6.90 12.94
CA LYS A 161 18.57 -6.32 12.98
C LYS A 161 19.53 -7.33 13.61
N PRO A 162 20.75 -7.51 13.06
CA PRO A 162 21.25 -6.91 11.83
C PRO A 162 20.72 -7.61 10.57
N THR A 163 20.35 -6.85 9.57
CA THR A 163 20.04 -7.41 8.24
C THR A 163 21.32 -7.89 7.57
N THR A 164 21.21 -8.85 6.64
CA THR A 164 22.35 -9.30 5.81
C THR A 164 23.04 -8.10 5.13
N GLU A 165 22.29 -7.08 4.79
CA GLU A 165 22.78 -5.85 4.17
C GLU A 165 23.55 -4.97 5.15
N THR A 166 23.08 -4.85 6.40
CA THR A 166 23.79 -4.13 7.48
C THR A 166 25.11 -4.83 7.82
N THR A 167 25.10 -6.17 7.94
CA THR A 167 26.30 -6.96 8.19
C THR A 167 27.32 -6.82 7.07
N ARG A 168 26.86 -6.81 5.81
CA ARG A 168 27.71 -6.59 4.63
C ARG A 168 28.28 -5.18 4.59
N HIS A 169 27.48 -4.18 4.93
CA HIS A 169 27.94 -2.80 5.04
C HIS A 169 29.03 -2.64 6.11
N ASP A 170 28.83 -3.20 7.29
CA ASP A 170 29.80 -3.18 8.39
C ASP A 170 31.11 -3.89 8.02
N GLN A 171 31.02 -5.01 7.29
CA GLN A 171 32.20 -5.70 6.76
C GLN A 171 32.97 -4.85 5.75
N ILE A 172 32.27 -4.18 4.83
CA ILE A 172 32.87 -3.28 3.84
C ILE A 172 33.56 -2.10 4.55
N MET A 173 32.89 -1.49 5.53
CA MET A 173 33.45 -0.38 6.29
C MET A 173 34.69 -0.81 7.09
N ALA A 174 34.67 -2.00 7.68
CA ALA A 174 35.83 -2.56 8.38
C ALA A 174 37.04 -2.81 7.45
N LEU A 175 36.78 -3.28 6.23
CA LEU A 175 37.82 -3.46 5.19
C LEU A 175 38.37 -2.11 4.71
N LEU A 176 37.51 -1.12 4.45
CA LEU A 176 37.93 0.23 4.06
C LEU A 176 38.83 0.88 5.12
N ASN A 177 38.45 0.77 6.39
CA ASN A 177 39.25 1.29 7.48
C ASN A 177 40.65 0.60 7.56
N LYS A 178 40.71 -0.73 7.39
CA LYS A 178 42.00 -1.47 7.34
C LYS A 178 42.86 -1.02 6.15
N MET A 179 42.26 -0.78 4.99
CA MET A 179 42.98 -0.27 3.83
C MET A 179 43.50 1.15 4.07
N SER A 180 42.71 2.02 4.67
CA SER A 180 43.09 3.38 5.01
C SER A 180 44.30 3.35 5.97
N ASP A 181 44.24 2.55 7.03
CA ASP A 181 45.34 2.40 8.00
C ASP A 181 46.65 1.86 7.34
N ALA A 182 46.49 0.92 6.38
CA ALA A 182 47.66 0.40 5.64
C ALA A 182 48.28 1.46 4.73
N VAL A 183 47.49 2.27 4.06
CA VAL A 183 47.94 3.38 3.21
C VAL A 183 48.65 4.44 4.06
N ASP A 184 48.14 4.78 5.23
CA ASP A 184 48.75 5.76 6.11
C ASP A 184 50.11 5.26 6.70
N LYS A 185 50.20 3.97 6.98
CA LYS A 185 51.50 3.33 7.38
C LYS A 185 52.53 3.38 6.26
N LEU A 186 52.11 3.10 5.00
CA LEU A 186 52.99 3.18 3.82
C LEU A 186 53.46 4.61 3.57
N LYS A 187 52.58 5.60 3.64
CA LYS A 187 52.94 7.02 3.52
C LYS A 187 53.91 7.47 4.61
N LYS A 188 53.75 6.96 5.82
CA LYS A 188 54.67 7.26 6.92
C LYS A 188 56.05 6.65 6.67
N ALA A 189 56.12 5.38 6.25
CA ALA A 189 57.35 4.70 5.89
C ALA A 189 58.07 5.38 4.72
N GLU A 190 57.33 5.82 3.70
CA GLU A 190 57.89 6.57 2.55
C GLU A 190 58.51 7.91 2.99
N ARG A 191 57.89 8.63 3.90
CA ARG A 191 58.43 9.86 4.47
C ARG A 191 59.70 9.62 5.28
N GLU A 192 59.77 8.53 6.06
CA GLU A 192 60.96 8.16 6.85
C GLU A 192 62.13 7.78 5.94
N ILE A 193 61.89 7.05 4.84
CA ILE A 193 62.93 6.71 3.85
C ILE A 193 63.41 7.95 3.07
N GLY A 194 62.46 8.89 2.74
CA GLY A 194 62.77 10.13 2.01
C GLY A 194 63.59 11.13 2.84
N THR A 195 63.60 11.04 4.16
CA THR A 195 64.40 11.89 5.06
C THR A 195 65.81 11.35 5.32
N ASP A 196 66.08 10.06 5.08
CA ASP A 196 67.41 9.44 5.29
C ASP A 196 68.29 9.44 4.06
N LEU A 197 67.90 10.06 2.93
CA LEU A 197 68.78 10.27 1.79
C LEU A 197 69.69 11.50 2.00
N PRO A 198 71.04 11.33 2.08
CA PRO A 198 71.96 12.45 2.25
C PRO A 198 71.86 13.38 1.06
N PRO A 199 71.89 14.71 1.26
CA PRO A 199 71.88 15.69 0.16
C PRO A 199 73.19 15.63 -0.59
N GLY A 200 73.19 14.96 -1.76
CA GLY A 200 74.39 15.01 -2.58
C GLY A 200 74.70 13.88 -3.57
N GLN A 201 73.72 13.22 -4.18
CA GLN A 201 74.02 12.37 -5.35
C GLN A 201 72.94 12.55 -6.45
N VAL A 202 72.89 13.75 -6.97
CA VAL A 202 72.37 13.98 -8.33
C VAL A 202 73.57 14.57 -9.07
N ALA A 203 74.39 13.72 -9.65
CA ALA A 203 75.48 14.14 -10.45
C ALA A 203 75.53 13.35 -11.75
N SER A 204 75.62 14.11 -12.78
CA SER A 204 76.12 13.88 -14.14
C SER A 204 75.67 12.64 -14.90
#